data_3ee8135492623408d043806ec72bdabd
#
_entry.id   3ee8135492623408d043806ec72bdabd
#
_cell.length_a   1.000
_cell.length_b   1.000
_cell.length_c   1.000
_cell.angle_alpha   90.00
_cell.angle_beta   90.00
_cell.angle_gamma   90.00
#
_symmetry.space_group_name_H-M   'P 1'
#
loop_
_entity.id
_entity.type
_entity.pdbx_description
1 polymer ?
#
loop_
_entity_poly.entity_id
_entity_poly.type
_entity_poly.pdbx_seq_one_letter_code
_entity_poly.pdbx_strand_id
1 'polypeptide(L)' 'PTREAYKNLALSYIMPSPYRDTYEGIAEGLGKYHYDAIVIWADRNL' A
#
# COMPACT_ATOMS: atom_id res chain seq x y z
N PRO A 1 1.33 -5.56 14.69
CA PRO A 1 2.46 -5.17 13.84
C PRO A 1 2.96 -3.79 14.19
N THR A 2 4.25 -3.54 13.94
CA THR A 2 4.80 -2.21 14.12
C THR A 2 4.40 -1.32 12.94
N ARG A 3 4.50 0.00 13.16
CA ARG A 3 4.25 0.98 12.10
C ARG A 3 5.14 0.71 10.88
N GLU A 4 6.44 0.54 11.11
CA GLU A 4 7.39 0.34 10.02
C GLU A 4 7.16 -0.96 9.27
N ALA A 5 6.84 -2.04 9.96
CA ALA A 5 6.55 -3.31 9.33
C ALA A 5 5.30 -3.21 8.44
N TYR A 6 4.27 -2.54 8.91
CA TYR A 6 3.04 -2.37 8.15
C TYR A 6 3.25 -1.49 6.92
N LYS A 7 4.01 -0.41 7.07
CA LYS A 7 4.35 0.47 5.93
C LYS A 7 5.21 -0.26 4.91
N ASN A 8 6.15 -1.10 5.36
CA ASN A 8 6.96 -1.91 4.46
C ASN A 8 6.10 -2.89 3.65
N LEU A 9 5.15 -3.55 4.30
CA LEU A 9 4.23 -4.43 3.61
C LEU A 9 3.45 -3.68 2.54
N ALA A 10 3.04 -2.45 2.82
CA ALA A 10 2.28 -1.64 1.89
C ALA A 10 3.05 -1.26 0.63
N LEU A 11 4.39 -1.31 0.65
CA LEU A 11 5.20 -1.04 -0.54
C LEU A 11 4.86 -1.99 -1.69
N SER A 12 4.34 -3.18 -1.41
CA SER A 12 3.94 -4.13 -2.44
C SER A 12 2.82 -3.60 -3.35
N TYR A 13 2.12 -2.56 -2.94
CA TYR A 13 1.05 -1.95 -3.74
C TYR A 13 1.56 -0.89 -4.73
N ILE A 14 2.81 -0.45 -4.59
CA ILE A 14 3.42 0.55 -5.49
C ILE A 14 4.65 0.04 -6.22
N MET A 15 5.27 -1.03 -5.73
CA MET A 15 6.43 -1.65 -6.38
C MET A 15 5.96 -2.80 -7.28
N PRO A 16 6.75 -3.19 -8.30
CA PRO A 16 6.40 -4.33 -9.14
C PRO A 16 6.08 -5.57 -8.31
N SER A 17 4.85 -6.02 -8.36
CA SER A 17 4.37 -7.17 -7.58
C SER A 17 3.02 -7.64 -8.11
N PRO A 18 2.62 -8.90 -7.82
CA PRO A 18 1.27 -9.36 -8.16
C PRO A 18 0.17 -8.53 -7.48
N TYR A 19 0.45 -7.99 -6.30
CA TYR A 19 -0.52 -7.16 -5.59
C TYR A 19 -0.77 -5.86 -6.33
N ARG A 20 0.30 -5.18 -6.76
CA ARG A 20 0.15 -3.98 -7.58
C ARG A 20 -0.58 -4.28 -8.88
N ASP A 21 -0.24 -5.38 -9.55
CA ASP A 21 -0.88 -5.75 -10.81
C ASP A 21 -2.38 -5.93 -10.63
N THR A 22 -2.80 -6.57 -9.55
CA THR A 22 -4.21 -6.76 -9.23
C THR A 22 -4.92 -5.42 -9.05
N TYR A 23 -4.33 -4.53 -8.28
CA TYR A 23 -4.94 -3.22 -7.99
C TYR A 23 -4.99 -2.34 -9.24
N GLU A 24 -3.90 -2.29 -10.01
CA GLU A 24 -3.86 -1.50 -11.25
C GLU A 24 -4.81 -2.06 -12.30
N GLY A 25 -5.07 -3.36 -12.27
CA GLY A 25 -6.07 -3.98 -13.14
C GLY A 25 -7.50 -3.56 -12.82
N ILE A 26 -7.76 -3.16 -11.59
CA ILE A 26 -9.08 -2.63 -11.18
C ILE A 26 -9.22 -1.18 -11.63
N ALA A 27 -8.22 -0.36 -11.34
CA ALA A 27 -8.21 1.05 -11.74
C ALA A 27 -6.78 1.58 -11.69
N GLU A 28 -6.41 2.36 -12.69
CA GLU A 28 -5.10 3.00 -12.74
C GLU A 28 -4.91 3.90 -11.50
N GLY A 29 -3.79 3.73 -10.82
CA GLY A 29 -3.46 4.49 -9.62
C GLY A 29 -4.02 3.93 -8.33
N LEU A 30 -4.80 2.84 -8.38
CA LEU A 30 -5.41 2.29 -7.17
C LEU A 30 -4.36 1.75 -6.20
N GLY A 31 -3.26 1.19 -6.70
CA GLY A 31 -2.17 0.72 -5.86
C GLY A 31 -1.59 1.85 -5.00
N LYS A 32 -1.29 2.98 -5.62
CA LYS A 32 -0.77 4.14 -4.90
C LYS A 32 -1.80 4.72 -3.93
N TYR A 33 -3.06 4.76 -4.34
CA TYR A 33 -4.13 5.22 -3.46
C TYR A 33 -4.19 4.37 -2.19
N HIS A 34 -4.13 3.06 -2.35
CA HIS A 34 -4.17 2.13 -1.22
C HIS A 34 -2.92 2.27 -0.34
N TYR A 35 -1.74 2.37 -0.96
CA TYR A 35 -0.50 2.60 -0.23
C TYR A 35 -0.59 3.87 0.63
N ASP A 36 -1.01 4.99 0.04
CA ASP A 36 -1.12 6.25 0.76
C ASP A 36 -2.08 6.15 1.95
N ALA A 37 -3.21 5.47 1.76
CA ALA A 37 -4.18 5.26 2.84
C ALA A 37 -3.58 4.46 4.00
N ILE A 38 -2.83 3.40 3.69
CA ILE A 38 -2.17 2.58 4.71
C ILE A 38 -1.14 3.40 5.48
N VAL A 39 -0.33 4.19 4.78
CA VAL A 39 0.71 5.02 5.42
C VAL A 39 0.07 6.03 6.36
N ILE A 40 -0.97 6.71 5.91
CA ILE A 40 -1.68 7.69 6.74
C ILE A 40 -2.27 7.01 7.97
N TRP A 41 -2.92 5.87 7.78
CA TRP A 41 -3.53 5.14 8.89
C TRP A 41 -2.48 4.66 9.90
N ALA A 42 -1.37 4.09 9.41
CA ALA A 42 -0.30 3.58 10.26
C ALA A 42 0.35 4.70 11.07
N ASP A 43 0.60 5.85 10.44
CA ASP A 43 1.21 6.99 11.12
C ASP A 43 0.32 7.55 12.23
N ARG A 44 -1.01 7.42 12.09
CA ARG A 44 -1.97 7.92 13.09
C ARG A 44 -2.29 6.90 14.18
N ASN A 45 -2.16 5.61 13.91
CA ASN A 45 -2.68 4.57 14.79
C ASN A 45 -1.60 3.62 15.32
N LEU A 46 -0.47 3.56 14.71
CA LEU A 46 0.64 2.70 15.10
C LEU A 46 1.87 3.52 15.44
#